data_922e87aeaeb072ec77d3645ced4e95ee
#
_entry.id   922e87aeaeb072ec77d3645ced4e95ee
#
_cell.length_a   1.000
_cell.length_b   1.000
_cell.length_c   1.000
_cell.angle_alpha   90.00
_cell.angle_beta   90.00
_cell.angle_gamma   90.00
#
_symmetry.space_group_name_H-M   'P 1'
#
loop_
_entity.id
_entity.type
_entity.pdbx_description
1 polymer ?
#
loop_
_entity_poly.entity_id
_entity_poly.type
_entity_poly.pdbx_seq_one_letter_code
_entity_poly.pdbx_strand_id
1 'polypeptide(L)'
;GSWFDWLTPYTLLTGLGTVAGYALLGATWLVWKLDGDSQHHARQLAKRAAWATLVLMGGVSLYNVFLNSEYAHRWLTAPEIYLAAPVPILTGIIAIALLRSLSVERHSKPFWLSLALFFFGMAGLGFTMWPYVVPPGLTIWDAAAPERSQIFMLVGVAITMPLIIAYTAWAYWVFRGKVGEEGYH
;
A
#
# COMPACT_ATOMS: atom_id res chain seq x y z
N GLY A 1 -0.38 29.62 -9.99
CA GLY A 1 -1.03 28.67 -9.09
C GLY A 1 -1.36 29.32 -7.77
N SER A 2 -2.49 29.00 -7.18
CA SER A 2 -2.87 29.46 -5.86
C SER A 2 -2.29 28.52 -4.77
N TRP A 3 -2.23 29.00 -3.51
CA TRP A 3 -1.75 28.21 -2.38
C TRP A 3 -2.60 26.95 -2.11
N PHE A 4 -3.80 26.87 -2.67
CA PHE A 4 -4.77 25.79 -2.47
C PHE A 4 -4.96 24.90 -3.69
N ASP A 5 -4.17 25.04 -4.74
CA ASP A 5 -4.31 24.22 -5.97
C ASP A 5 -4.10 22.70 -5.75
N TRP A 6 -3.42 22.34 -4.65
CA TRP A 6 -3.24 20.95 -4.23
C TRP A 6 -4.48 20.38 -3.54
N LEU A 7 -5.43 21.21 -3.09
CA LEU A 7 -6.61 20.79 -2.34
C LEU A 7 -7.76 20.45 -3.30
N THR A 8 -7.66 19.31 -3.95
CA THR A 8 -8.70 18.79 -4.84
C THR A 8 -9.48 17.65 -4.17
N PRO A 9 -10.72 17.34 -4.62
CA PRO A 9 -11.44 16.17 -4.13
C PRO A 9 -10.64 14.87 -4.27
N TYR A 10 -9.84 14.74 -5.33
CA TYR A 10 -8.99 13.59 -5.56
C TYR A 10 -7.86 13.47 -4.53
N THR A 11 -7.16 14.58 -4.24
CA THR A 11 -6.06 14.59 -3.26
C THR A 11 -6.56 14.35 -1.84
N LEU A 12 -7.75 14.86 -1.50
CA LEU A 12 -8.39 14.55 -0.22
C LEU A 12 -8.77 13.06 -0.12
N LEU A 13 -9.35 12.50 -1.17
CA LEU A 13 -9.72 11.09 -1.21
C LEU A 13 -8.49 10.18 -1.07
N THR A 14 -7.39 10.48 -1.79
CA THR A 14 -6.14 9.73 -1.68
C THR A 14 -5.48 9.88 -0.32
N GLY A 15 -5.50 11.10 0.26
CA GLY A 15 -5.00 11.36 1.61
C GLY A 15 -5.75 10.56 2.67
N LEU A 16 -7.08 10.57 2.65
CA LEU A 16 -7.91 9.77 3.55
C LEU A 16 -7.68 8.26 3.34
N GLY A 17 -7.54 7.81 2.09
CA GLY A 17 -7.21 6.43 1.75
C GLY A 17 -5.88 5.99 2.34
N THR A 18 -4.88 6.85 2.30
CA THR A 18 -3.55 6.60 2.88
C THR A 18 -3.64 6.47 4.41
N VAL A 19 -4.34 7.39 5.08
CA VAL A 19 -4.55 7.33 6.54
C VAL A 19 -5.28 6.05 6.93
N ALA A 20 -6.37 5.69 6.24
CA ALA A 20 -7.12 4.46 6.49
C ALA A 20 -6.25 3.21 6.28
N GLY A 21 -5.42 3.22 5.25
CA GLY A 21 -4.50 2.12 4.96
C GLY A 21 -3.44 1.94 6.05
N TYR A 22 -2.79 3.00 6.52
CA TYR A 22 -1.85 2.89 7.64
C TYR A 22 -2.54 2.47 8.94
N ALA A 23 -3.77 2.94 9.18
CA ALA A 23 -4.58 2.47 10.32
C ALA A 23 -4.87 0.96 10.20
N LEU A 24 -5.15 0.46 9.00
CA LEU A 24 -5.34 -0.97 8.73
C LEU A 24 -4.07 -1.78 9.04
N LEU A 25 -2.90 -1.33 8.54
CA LEU A 25 -1.62 -2.00 8.82
C LEU A 25 -1.32 -2.04 10.33
N GLY A 26 -1.48 -0.91 11.03
CA GLY A 26 -1.29 -0.83 12.47
C GLY A 26 -2.25 -1.73 13.23
N ALA A 27 -3.54 -1.68 12.91
CA ALA A 27 -4.55 -2.50 13.58
C ALA A 27 -4.34 -4.01 13.33
N THR A 28 -3.98 -4.43 12.12
CA THR A 28 -3.68 -5.85 11.82
C THR A 28 -2.37 -6.31 12.45
N TRP A 29 -1.39 -5.42 12.62
CA TRP A 29 -0.19 -5.69 13.40
C TRP A 29 -0.52 -5.93 14.87
N LEU A 30 -1.38 -5.10 15.47
CA LEU A 30 -1.85 -5.28 16.85
C LEU A 30 -2.61 -6.61 17.02
N VAL A 31 -3.45 -7.00 16.06
CA VAL A 31 -4.10 -8.33 16.06
C VAL A 31 -3.09 -9.46 16.13
N TRP A 32 -1.93 -9.30 15.52
CA TRP A 32 -0.87 -10.32 15.55
C TRP A 32 -0.09 -10.31 16.87
N LYS A 33 0.13 -9.14 17.48
CA LYS A 33 1.01 -8.96 18.63
C LYS A 33 0.31 -9.05 19.98
N LEU A 34 -0.98 -8.76 20.06
CA LEU A 34 -1.75 -8.76 21.30
C LEU A 34 -2.50 -10.08 21.50
N ASP A 35 -2.91 -10.31 22.75
CA ASP A 35 -3.79 -11.40 23.18
C ASP A 35 -4.99 -10.85 23.95
N GLY A 36 -5.97 -11.72 24.27
CA GLY A 36 -7.13 -11.40 25.10
C GLY A 36 -8.02 -10.29 24.56
N ASP A 37 -8.56 -9.47 25.45
CA ASP A 37 -9.50 -8.38 25.14
C ASP A 37 -8.88 -7.30 24.24
N SER A 38 -7.61 -7.00 24.43
CA SER A 38 -6.89 -6.03 23.60
C SER A 38 -6.80 -6.48 22.14
N GLN A 39 -6.59 -7.78 21.89
CA GLN A 39 -6.61 -8.35 20.54
C GLN A 39 -8.00 -8.24 19.93
N HIS A 40 -9.07 -8.49 20.73
CA HIS A 40 -10.44 -8.38 20.24
C HIS A 40 -10.77 -6.94 19.80
N HIS A 41 -10.39 -5.93 20.57
CA HIS A 41 -10.52 -4.52 20.19
C HIS A 41 -9.73 -4.16 18.95
N ALA A 42 -8.47 -4.61 18.86
CA ALA A 42 -7.64 -4.40 17.67
C ALA A 42 -8.27 -5.02 16.41
N ARG A 43 -8.91 -6.18 16.53
CA ARG A 43 -9.63 -6.85 15.45
C ARG A 43 -10.85 -6.07 14.96
N GLN A 44 -11.60 -5.46 15.89
CA GLN A 44 -12.73 -4.59 15.51
C GLN A 44 -12.26 -3.33 14.78
N LEU A 45 -11.17 -2.71 15.26
CA LEU A 45 -10.54 -1.57 14.57
C LEU A 45 -10.03 -1.98 13.18
N ALA A 46 -9.38 -3.15 13.06
CA ALA A 46 -8.89 -3.68 11.78
C ALA A 46 -10.04 -3.91 10.79
N LYS A 47 -11.19 -4.41 11.22
CA LYS A 47 -12.38 -4.57 10.36
C LYS A 47 -12.89 -3.22 9.85
N ARG A 48 -12.99 -2.21 10.72
CA ARG A 48 -13.43 -0.85 10.33
C ARG A 48 -12.43 -0.21 9.37
N ALA A 49 -11.14 -0.29 9.69
CA ALA A 49 -10.07 0.22 8.85
C ALA A 49 -10.02 -0.50 7.49
N ALA A 50 -10.23 -1.82 7.44
CA ALA A 50 -10.29 -2.58 6.19
C ALA A 50 -11.41 -2.10 5.28
N TRP A 51 -12.63 -1.92 5.81
CA TRP A 51 -13.75 -1.38 5.03
C TRP A 51 -13.46 0.04 4.54
N ALA A 52 -12.96 0.92 5.41
CA ALA A 52 -12.60 2.28 5.04
C ALA A 52 -11.54 2.29 3.93
N THR A 53 -10.48 1.50 4.07
CA THR A 53 -9.41 1.38 3.06
C THR A 53 -9.95 0.87 1.72
N LEU A 54 -10.79 -0.18 1.72
CA LEU A 54 -11.33 -0.75 0.50
C LEU A 54 -12.29 0.21 -0.22
N VAL A 55 -13.15 0.91 0.52
CA VAL A 55 -14.06 1.92 -0.04
C VAL A 55 -13.28 3.10 -0.63
N LEU A 56 -12.30 3.63 0.11
CA LEU A 56 -11.49 4.75 -0.36
C LEU A 56 -10.60 4.35 -1.53
N MET A 57 -9.98 3.17 -1.49
CA MET A 57 -9.18 2.64 -2.60
C MET A 57 -10.03 2.42 -3.86
N GLY A 58 -11.23 1.85 -3.70
CA GLY A 58 -12.19 1.71 -4.80
C GLY A 58 -12.62 3.08 -5.35
N GLY A 59 -12.88 4.05 -4.47
CA GLY A 59 -13.21 5.43 -4.85
C GLY A 59 -12.09 6.10 -5.64
N VAL A 60 -10.84 5.98 -5.20
CA VAL A 60 -9.66 6.49 -5.94
C VAL A 60 -9.53 5.80 -7.30
N SER A 61 -9.70 4.47 -7.35
CA SER A 61 -9.61 3.71 -8.60
C SER A 61 -10.69 4.13 -9.60
N LEU A 62 -11.92 4.31 -9.15
CA LEU A 62 -13.01 4.81 -9.99
C LEU A 62 -12.75 6.24 -10.45
N TYR A 63 -12.30 7.11 -9.56
CA TYR A 63 -12.00 8.50 -9.89
C TYR A 63 -10.91 8.61 -10.96
N ASN A 64 -9.87 7.77 -10.90
CA ASN A 64 -8.80 7.71 -11.90
C ASN A 64 -9.32 7.42 -13.31
N VAL A 65 -10.30 6.55 -13.45
CA VAL A 65 -10.91 6.23 -14.77
C VAL A 65 -11.59 7.47 -15.38
N PHE A 66 -12.15 8.35 -14.53
CA PHE A 66 -12.83 9.57 -15.00
C PHE A 66 -11.91 10.78 -15.11
N LEU A 67 -10.74 10.74 -14.47
CA LEU A 67 -9.83 11.89 -14.41
C LEU A 67 -9.13 12.14 -15.76
N ASN A 68 -8.76 11.08 -16.47
CA ASN A 68 -8.02 11.16 -17.73
C ASN A 68 -8.38 9.99 -18.64
N SER A 69 -8.73 10.31 -19.88
CA SER A 69 -9.05 9.32 -20.92
C SER A 69 -7.90 8.36 -21.21
N GLU A 70 -6.63 8.78 -21.07
CA GLU A 70 -5.47 7.91 -21.24
C GLU A 70 -5.41 6.80 -20.17
N TYR A 71 -5.80 7.11 -18.93
CA TYR A 71 -5.87 6.10 -17.87
C TYR A 71 -7.00 5.11 -18.15
N ALA A 72 -8.18 5.61 -18.53
CA ALA A 72 -9.30 4.76 -18.93
C ALA A 72 -8.91 3.84 -20.09
N HIS A 73 -8.25 4.36 -21.12
CA HIS A 73 -7.78 3.56 -22.25
C HIS A 73 -6.82 2.46 -21.82
N ARG A 74 -5.83 2.76 -20.99
CA ARG A 74 -4.83 1.80 -20.51
C ARG A 74 -5.42 0.67 -19.67
N TRP A 75 -6.46 0.97 -18.89
CA TRP A 75 -7.10 -0.02 -18.03
C TRP A 75 -8.22 -0.82 -18.72
N LEU A 76 -8.79 -0.31 -19.81
CA LEU A 76 -10.03 -0.85 -20.41
C LEU A 76 -9.88 -1.34 -21.84
N THR A 77 -8.76 -1.05 -22.53
CA THR A 77 -8.57 -1.42 -23.95
C THR A 77 -7.48 -2.48 -24.15
N ALA A 78 -7.67 -3.32 -25.16
CA ALA A 78 -6.68 -4.30 -25.57
C ALA A 78 -5.57 -3.62 -26.41
N PRO A 79 -4.30 -4.05 -26.29
CA PRO A 79 -3.83 -5.22 -25.52
C PRO A 79 -3.51 -4.94 -24.04
N GLU A 80 -3.48 -3.68 -23.60
CA GLU A 80 -3.02 -3.27 -22.27
C GLU A 80 -3.86 -3.87 -21.14
N ILE A 81 -5.16 -4.13 -21.36
CA ILE A 81 -6.06 -4.74 -20.38
C ILE A 81 -5.54 -6.10 -19.86
N TYR A 82 -4.87 -6.88 -20.71
CA TYR A 82 -4.36 -8.19 -20.30
C TYR A 82 -3.23 -8.09 -19.28
N LEU A 83 -2.47 -6.99 -19.31
CA LEU A 83 -1.42 -6.69 -18.34
C LEU A 83 -1.97 -5.96 -17.11
N ALA A 84 -3.03 -5.19 -17.28
CA ALA A 84 -3.66 -4.42 -16.21
C ALA A 84 -4.60 -5.28 -15.34
N ALA A 85 -5.42 -6.13 -15.94
CA ALA A 85 -6.47 -6.90 -15.28
C ALA A 85 -6.01 -7.77 -14.09
N PRO A 86 -4.81 -8.39 -14.08
CA PRO A 86 -4.34 -9.14 -12.92
C PRO A 86 -4.29 -8.30 -11.63
N VAL A 87 -3.97 -7.02 -11.70
CA VAL A 87 -3.84 -6.14 -10.52
C VAL A 87 -5.16 -6.00 -9.76
N PRO A 88 -6.28 -5.53 -10.37
CA PRO A 88 -7.55 -5.39 -9.65
C PRO A 88 -8.14 -6.75 -9.26
N ILE A 89 -7.95 -7.80 -10.06
CA ILE A 89 -8.42 -9.16 -9.74
C ILE A 89 -7.74 -9.67 -8.48
N LEU A 90 -6.40 -9.62 -8.42
CA LEU A 90 -5.62 -10.06 -7.27
C LEU A 90 -5.92 -9.19 -6.04
N THR A 91 -6.04 -7.88 -6.22
CA THR A 91 -6.46 -6.96 -5.15
C THR A 91 -7.83 -7.34 -4.59
N GLY A 92 -8.79 -7.66 -5.44
CA GLY A 92 -10.12 -8.14 -5.02
C GLY A 92 -10.08 -9.45 -4.25
N ILE A 93 -9.29 -10.42 -4.72
CA ILE A 93 -9.09 -11.71 -4.03
C ILE A 93 -8.45 -11.48 -2.65
N ILE A 94 -7.41 -10.65 -2.57
CA ILE A 94 -6.73 -10.32 -1.31
C ILE A 94 -7.69 -9.59 -0.36
N ALA A 95 -8.50 -8.66 -0.86
CA ALA A 95 -9.50 -7.95 -0.06
C ALA A 95 -10.52 -8.91 0.57
N ILE A 96 -11.05 -9.85 -0.22
CA ILE A 96 -11.98 -10.88 0.27
C ILE A 96 -11.28 -11.78 1.30
N ALA A 97 -10.06 -12.22 1.02
CA ALA A 97 -9.28 -13.03 1.94
C ALA A 97 -8.98 -12.29 3.26
N LEU A 98 -8.67 -10.99 3.21
CA LEU A 98 -8.46 -10.13 4.36
C LEU A 98 -9.71 -10.05 5.24
N LEU A 99 -10.88 -9.72 4.66
CA LEU A 99 -12.14 -9.63 5.39
C LEU A 99 -12.52 -10.98 6.02
N ARG A 100 -12.32 -12.09 5.30
CA ARG A 100 -12.54 -13.43 5.84
C ARG A 100 -11.57 -13.76 6.98
N SER A 101 -10.30 -13.41 6.84
CA SER A 101 -9.29 -13.67 7.88
C SER A 101 -9.53 -12.89 9.17
N LEU A 102 -10.12 -11.69 9.06
CA LEU A 102 -10.55 -10.89 10.21
C LEU A 102 -11.82 -11.43 10.88
N SER A 103 -12.64 -12.19 10.15
CA SER A 103 -13.86 -12.83 10.71
C SER A 103 -13.57 -14.18 11.36
N VAL A 104 -12.58 -14.91 10.88
CA VAL A 104 -12.09 -16.17 11.46
C VAL A 104 -10.87 -15.82 12.31
N GLU A 105 -10.82 -16.21 13.58
CA GLU A 105 -9.77 -15.82 14.55
C GLU A 105 -8.34 -16.22 14.14
N ARG A 106 -7.86 -15.68 13.05
CA ARG A 106 -6.49 -15.83 12.55
C ARG A 106 -5.62 -14.70 13.13
N HIS A 107 -4.43 -15.02 13.64
CA HIS A 107 -3.57 -14.04 14.33
C HIS A 107 -2.68 -13.27 13.34
N SER A 108 -1.86 -13.92 12.52
CA SER A 108 -0.88 -13.27 11.64
C SER A 108 -1.36 -13.02 10.21
N LYS A 109 -2.30 -13.83 9.71
CA LYS A 109 -2.78 -13.73 8.32
C LYS A 109 -3.33 -12.35 7.94
N PRO A 110 -4.12 -11.64 8.79
CA PRO A 110 -4.63 -10.32 8.44
C PRO A 110 -3.53 -9.32 8.11
N PHE A 111 -2.41 -9.34 8.84
CA PHE A 111 -1.29 -8.44 8.61
C PHE A 111 -0.64 -8.68 7.24
N TRP A 112 -0.33 -9.92 6.90
CA TRP A 112 0.28 -10.26 5.61
C TRP A 112 -0.64 -9.95 4.43
N LEU A 113 -1.95 -10.14 4.59
CA LEU A 113 -2.94 -9.79 3.57
C LEU A 113 -3.08 -8.28 3.41
N SER A 114 -3.03 -7.49 4.50
CA SER A 114 -3.02 -6.03 4.40
C SER A 114 -1.74 -5.51 3.74
N LEU A 115 -0.60 -6.12 4.03
CA LEU A 115 0.66 -5.79 3.37
C LEU A 115 0.62 -6.11 1.87
N ALA A 116 0.07 -7.27 1.50
CA ALA A 116 -0.15 -7.63 0.10
C ALA A 116 -1.11 -6.65 -0.60
N LEU A 117 -2.18 -6.20 0.08
CA LEU A 117 -3.10 -5.19 -0.46
C LEU A 117 -2.36 -3.89 -0.80
N PHE A 118 -1.46 -3.44 0.07
CA PHE A 118 -0.60 -2.27 -0.18
C PHE A 118 0.32 -2.49 -1.38
N PHE A 119 0.96 -3.64 -1.46
CA PHE A 119 1.85 -3.97 -2.56
C PHE A 119 1.12 -3.91 -3.91
N PHE A 120 -0.07 -4.51 -4.01
CA PHE A 120 -0.86 -4.46 -5.24
C PHE A 120 -1.43 -3.06 -5.53
N GLY A 121 -1.76 -2.28 -4.50
CA GLY A 121 -2.11 -0.88 -4.64
C GLY A 121 -0.97 -0.06 -5.26
N MET A 122 0.27 -0.24 -4.77
CA MET A 122 1.46 0.39 -5.35
C MET A 122 1.76 -0.10 -6.76
N ALA A 123 1.59 -1.39 -7.04
CA ALA A 123 1.77 -1.94 -8.37
C ALA A 123 0.77 -1.32 -9.37
N GLY A 124 -0.50 -1.16 -8.95
CA GLY A 124 -1.53 -0.49 -9.76
C GLY A 124 -1.21 0.98 -10.04
N LEU A 125 -0.71 1.70 -9.02
CA LEU A 125 -0.25 3.09 -9.19
C LEU A 125 0.92 3.15 -10.16
N GLY A 126 1.92 2.28 -10.00
CA GLY A 126 3.08 2.19 -10.90
C GLY A 126 2.65 1.91 -12.33
N PHE A 127 1.72 0.97 -12.55
CA PHE A 127 1.18 0.68 -13.87
C PHE A 127 0.45 1.88 -14.48
N THR A 128 -0.34 2.60 -13.68
CA THR A 128 -1.07 3.78 -14.13
C THR A 128 -0.12 4.91 -14.57
N MET A 129 0.93 5.15 -13.79
CA MET A 129 1.88 6.24 -14.04
C MET A 129 2.92 5.91 -15.12
N TRP A 130 3.22 4.64 -15.36
CA TRP A 130 4.23 4.25 -16.33
C TRP A 130 3.93 4.78 -17.75
N PRO A 131 4.90 5.37 -18.51
CA PRO A 131 6.31 5.57 -18.15
C PRO A 131 6.60 6.96 -17.54
N TYR A 132 5.59 7.69 -17.09
CA TYR A 132 5.70 9.09 -16.65
C TYR A 132 6.08 9.20 -15.18
N VAL A 133 6.95 10.17 -14.88
CA VAL A 133 7.15 10.69 -13.51
C VAL A 133 6.10 11.74 -13.20
N VAL A 134 5.79 12.60 -14.19
CA VAL A 134 4.72 13.59 -14.13
C VAL A 134 3.88 13.46 -15.42
N PRO A 135 2.72 12.80 -15.35
CA PRO A 135 1.85 12.67 -16.50
C PRO A 135 1.26 14.02 -16.96
N PRO A 136 1.07 14.21 -18.27
CA PRO A 136 1.49 13.38 -19.40
C PRO A 136 2.86 13.80 -20.00
N GLY A 137 3.56 14.76 -19.38
CA GLY A 137 4.64 15.49 -20.06
C GLY A 137 6.07 15.02 -19.77
N LEU A 138 6.34 14.36 -18.62
CA LEU A 138 7.70 14.03 -18.21
C LEU A 138 7.86 12.54 -17.98
N THR A 139 8.66 11.88 -18.82
CA THR A 139 8.96 10.44 -18.67
C THR A 139 10.09 10.20 -17.66
N ILE A 140 10.23 8.93 -17.19
CA ILE A 140 11.35 8.53 -16.31
C ILE A 140 12.71 8.70 -16.99
N TRP A 141 12.77 8.60 -18.33
CA TRP A 141 14.02 8.79 -19.09
C TRP A 141 14.39 10.25 -19.21
N ASP A 142 13.40 11.14 -19.42
CA ASP A 142 13.62 12.58 -19.50
C ASP A 142 14.00 13.18 -18.13
N ALA A 143 13.47 12.62 -17.06
CA ALA A 143 13.75 13.04 -15.69
C ALA A 143 15.03 12.41 -15.11
N ALA A 144 15.61 11.42 -15.78
CA ALA A 144 16.76 10.68 -15.27
C ALA A 144 17.97 11.59 -15.09
N ALA A 145 18.61 11.50 -13.92
CA ALA A 145 19.89 12.17 -13.67
C ALA A 145 21.00 11.63 -14.61
N PRO A 146 22.08 12.39 -14.87
CA PRO A 146 23.21 11.89 -15.62
C PRO A 146 23.76 10.57 -15.09
N GLU A 147 24.21 9.68 -15.97
CA GLU A 147 24.65 8.31 -15.64
C GLU A 147 25.63 8.25 -14.47
N ARG A 148 26.63 9.16 -14.44
CA ARG A 148 27.62 9.23 -13.34
C ARG A 148 26.97 9.46 -11.97
N SER A 149 25.95 10.31 -11.93
CA SER A 149 25.20 10.59 -10.69
C SER A 149 24.37 9.38 -10.26
N GLN A 150 23.77 8.68 -11.23
CA GLN A 150 23.03 7.45 -10.96
C GLN A 150 23.93 6.34 -10.42
N ILE A 151 25.13 6.13 -11.02
CA ILE A 151 26.11 5.14 -10.55
C ILE A 151 26.57 5.47 -9.12
N PHE A 152 26.89 6.74 -8.84
CA PHE A 152 27.29 7.17 -7.50
C PHE A 152 26.20 6.87 -6.46
N MET A 153 24.96 7.23 -6.78
CA MET A 153 23.81 6.95 -5.91
C MET A 153 23.58 5.45 -5.73
N LEU A 154 23.73 4.65 -6.81
CA LEU A 154 23.56 3.20 -6.76
C LEU A 154 24.58 2.54 -5.82
N VAL A 155 25.84 2.98 -5.83
CA VAL A 155 26.88 2.50 -4.89
C VAL A 155 26.48 2.80 -3.44
N GLY A 156 26.01 4.02 -3.16
CA GLY A 156 25.51 4.39 -1.83
C GLY A 156 24.34 3.50 -1.38
N VAL A 157 23.36 3.32 -2.25
CA VAL A 157 22.19 2.45 -1.98
C VAL A 157 22.60 0.99 -1.80
N ALA A 158 23.52 0.47 -2.62
CA ALA A 158 23.99 -0.92 -2.52
C ALA A 158 24.67 -1.24 -1.19
N ILE A 159 25.22 -0.25 -0.52
CA ILE A 159 25.84 -0.40 0.81
C ILE A 159 24.80 -0.19 1.92
N THR A 160 24.02 0.89 1.84
CA THR A 160 23.11 1.29 2.93
C THR A 160 21.86 0.41 3.01
N MET A 161 21.29 -0.01 1.87
CA MET A 161 20.06 -0.82 1.87
C MET A 161 20.24 -2.20 2.53
N PRO A 162 21.28 -3.00 2.24
CA PRO A 162 21.51 -4.26 2.94
C PRO A 162 21.70 -4.06 4.45
N LEU A 163 22.39 -2.99 4.87
CA LEU A 163 22.58 -2.68 6.28
C LEU A 163 21.25 -2.37 6.99
N ILE A 164 20.42 -1.53 6.38
CA ILE A 164 19.09 -1.17 6.91
C ILE A 164 18.19 -2.41 6.97
N ILE A 165 18.18 -3.23 5.91
CA ILE A 165 17.38 -4.45 5.87
C ILE A 165 17.84 -5.43 6.95
N ALA A 166 19.13 -5.64 7.10
CA ALA A 166 19.69 -6.54 8.12
C ALA A 166 19.36 -6.07 9.54
N TYR A 167 19.54 -4.77 9.82
CA TYR A 167 19.18 -4.18 11.12
C TYR A 167 17.69 -4.29 11.40
N THR A 168 16.87 -3.95 10.42
CA THR A 168 15.41 -4.04 10.54
C THR A 168 14.95 -5.49 10.77
N ALA A 169 15.47 -6.42 9.98
CA ALA A 169 15.16 -7.84 10.13
C ALA A 169 15.55 -8.36 11.52
N TRP A 170 16.72 -7.96 12.02
CA TRP A 170 17.16 -8.30 13.38
C TRP A 170 16.24 -7.72 14.45
N ALA A 171 15.87 -6.44 14.36
CA ALA A 171 14.95 -5.82 15.30
C ALA A 171 13.61 -6.57 15.33
N TYR A 172 13.02 -6.88 14.18
CA TYR A 172 11.80 -7.68 14.12
C TYR A 172 11.98 -9.13 14.64
N TRP A 173 13.16 -9.71 14.46
CA TRP A 173 13.46 -11.05 14.98
C TRP A 173 13.59 -11.06 16.49
N VAL A 174 14.24 -10.06 17.09
CA VAL A 174 14.37 -9.91 18.55
C VAL A 174 13.00 -9.72 19.21
N PHE A 175 12.16 -8.84 18.64
CA PHE A 175 10.84 -8.52 19.18
C PHE A 175 9.70 -9.35 18.55
N ARG A 176 9.97 -10.57 18.11
CA ARG A 176 8.99 -11.42 17.42
C ARG A 176 7.87 -11.98 18.31
N GLY A 177 8.02 -11.95 19.63
CA GLY A 177 7.05 -12.46 20.61
C GLY A 177 5.72 -11.69 20.59
N LYS A 178 4.71 -12.25 21.26
CA LYS A 178 3.48 -11.56 21.62
C LYS A 178 3.68 -10.76 22.90
N VAL A 179 2.96 -9.64 23.03
CA VAL A 179 2.92 -8.85 24.26
C VAL A 179 1.76 -9.36 25.11
N GLY A 180 2.07 -10.07 26.20
CA GLY A 180 1.07 -10.49 27.19
C GLY A 180 0.73 -9.35 28.16
N GLU A 181 -0.29 -9.58 29.02
CA GLU A 181 -0.72 -8.61 30.03
C GLU A 181 0.37 -8.32 31.08
N GLU A 182 1.34 -9.22 31.25
CA GLU A 182 2.44 -9.07 32.21
C GLU A 182 3.63 -8.23 31.69
N GLY A 183 3.56 -7.73 30.48
CA GLY A 183 4.65 -6.94 29.87
C GLY A 183 5.88 -7.77 29.49
N TYR A 184 6.95 -7.09 29.06
CA TYR A 184 8.27 -7.70 28.86
C TYR A 184 9.01 -7.74 30.22
N HIS A 185 9.18 -8.93 30.78
CA HIS A 185 10.12 -9.18 31.87
C HIS A 185 11.41 -9.76 31.32
#